data_651bf472f2230136643cc09cc3fd003f
#
_entry.id   651bf472f2230136643cc09cc3fd003f
#
_cell.length_a   1.000
_cell.length_b   1.000
_cell.length_c   1.000
_cell.angle_alpha   90.00
_cell.angle_beta   90.00
_cell.angle_gamma   90.00
#
_symmetry.space_group_name_H-M   'P 1'
#
loop_
_entity.id
_entity.type
_entity.pdbx_description
1 polymer ?
#
loop_
_entity_poly.entity_id
_entity_poly.type
_entity_poly.pdbx_seq_one_letter_code
_entity_poly.pdbx_strand_id
1 'polypeptide(L)'
;MKVPPPHFSPALRAGDYIFVSGQLPFDEEMRIVEGGIEAQTRACMEHVEKALASVGSTLGHVVKAMVWLTDPNDFTAFNTTYAGYFRDRPPTRATVGSTLMVAGALI
;
A
#
# COMPACT_ATOMS: atom_id res chain seq x y z
N MET A 1 -7.43 22.28 12.71
CA MET A 1 -6.28 22.62 11.85
C MET A 1 -6.19 21.60 10.72
N LYS A 2 -6.17 22.06 9.49
CA LYS A 2 -5.99 21.16 8.35
C LYS A 2 -4.54 20.66 8.28
N VAL A 3 -4.36 19.38 8.12
CA VAL A 3 -3.07 18.82 7.77
C VAL A 3 -2.81 19.19 6.31
N PRO A 4 -1.66 19.78 5.97
CA PRO A 4 -1.36 20.08 4.58
C PRO A 4 -1.31 18.79 3.77
N PRO A 5 -1.68 18.82 2.47
CA PRO A 5 -1.59 17.64 1.62
C PRO A 5 -0.13 17.17 1.54
N PRO A 6 0.11 15.87 1.41
CA PRO A 6 1.46 15.36 1.23
C PRO A 6 2.07 15.90 -0.06
N HIS A 7 3.35 16.20 -0.02
CA HIS A 7 4.04 16.78 -1.16
C HIS A 7 4.60 15.70 -2.08
N PHE A 8 3.71 14.92 -2.69
CA PHE A 8 4.08 13.90 -3.68
C PHE A 8 2.89 13.59 -4.58
N SER A 9 3.17 13.03 -5.74
CA SER A 9 2.13 12.52 -6.64
C SER A 9 1.76 11.09 -6.25
N PRO A 10 0.49 10.71 -6.24
CA PRO A 10 0.08 9.33 -5.96
C PRO A 10 0.69 8.33 -6.94
N ALA A 11 0.74 8.69 -8.22
CA ALA A 11 1.38 7.90 -9.26
C ALA A 11 1.86 8.81 -10.38
N LEU A 12 2.95 8.40 -11.02
CA LEU A 12 3.50 9.11 -12.18
C LEU A 12 3.88 8.10 -13.26
N ARG A 13 3.59 8.46 -14.51
CA ARG A 13 4.07 7.71 -15.67
C ARG A 13 5.40 8.29 -16.12
N ALA A 14 6.37 7.42 -16.36
CA ALA A 14 7.67 7.79 -16.93
C ALA A 14 7.99 6.79 -18.04
N GLY A 15 7.78 7.22 -19.30
CA GLY A 15 7.87 6.32 -20.46
C GLY A 15 6.86 5.18 -20.35
N ASP A 16 7.33 3.95 -20.38
CA ASP A 16 6.51 2.76 -20.27
C ASP A 16 6.29 2.28 -18.83
N TYR A 17 6.80 3.05 -17.86
CA TYR A 17 6.74 2.67 -16.46
C TYR A 17 5.82 3.61 -15.68
N ILE A 18 5.19 3.05 -14.65
CA ILE A 18 4.40 3.81 -13.69
C ILE A 18 5.03 3.60 -12.30
N PHE A 19 5.23 4.69 -11.60
CA PHE A 19 5.72 4.69 -10.22
C PHE A 19 4.60 5.10 -9.30
N VAL A 20 4.36 4.31 -8.26
CA VAL A 20 3.31 4.58 -7.27
C VAL A 20 3.99 4.94 -5.94
N SER A 21 3.55 6.02 -5.33
CA SER A 21 4.02 6.42 -4.01
C SER A 21 3.62 5.39 -2.97
N GLY A 22 4.39 5.32 -1.87
CA GLY A 22 4.02 4.49 -0.73
C GLY A 22 2.66 4.88 -0.18
N GLN A 23 1.87 3.88 0.20
CA GLN A 23 0.53 4.09 0.71
C GLN A 23 0.46 3.70 2.18
N LEU A 24 -0.23 4.50 2.97
CA LEU A 24 -0.53 4.24 4.37
C LEU A 24 -1.99 3.81 4.51
N PRO A 25 -2.32 3.08 5.58
CA PRO A 25 -3.67 2.51 5.72
C PRO A 25 -4.68 3.52 6.29
N PHE A 26 -4.87 4.63 5.60
CA PHE A 26 -5.81 5.68 5.98
C PHE A 26 -7.23 5.37 5.54
N ASP A 27 -8.20 5.79 6.36
CA ASP A 27 -9.59 5.89 5.95
C ASP A 27 -9.85 7.25 5.24
N GLU A 28 -11.11 7.51 4.90
CA GLU A 28 -11.51 8.74 4.22
C GLU A 28 -11.28 10.00 5.07
N GLU A 29 -11.19 9.86 6.38
CA GLU A 29 -10.96 10.95 7.32
C GLU A 29 -9.49 11.12 7.69
N MET A 30 -8.59 10.43 6.97
CA MET A 30 -7.14 10.45 7.20
C MET A 30 -6.74 9.90 8.56
N ARG A 31 -7.49 8.92 9.06
CA ARG A 31 -7.15 8.18 10.26
C ARG A 31 -6.72 6.77 9.88
N ILE A 32 -5.85 6.17 10.68
CA ILE A 32 -5.47 4.78 10.49
C ILE A 32 -6.69 3.89 10.73
N VAL A 33 -6.98 3.00 9.78
CA VAL A 33 -8.13 2.10 9.90
C VAL A 33 -7.96 1.15 11.08
N GLU A 34 -9.07 0.83 11.75
CA GLU A 34 -9.10 -0.17 12.80
C GLU A 34 -9.26 -1.57 12.20
N GLY A 35 -8.87 -2.59 12.96
CA GLY A 35 -9.03 -3.98 12.55
C GLY A 35 -7.71 -4.72 12.34
N GLY A 36 -6.59 -4.13 12.75
CA GLY A 36 -5.28 -4.78 12.71
C GLY A 36 -4.69 -4.87 11.33
N ILE A 37 -3.73 -5.78 11.18
CA ILE A 37 -2.93 -5.87 9.95
C ILE A 37 -3.77 -6.23 8.72
N GLU A 38 -4.78 -7.05 8.86
CA GLU A 38 -5.63 -7.43 7.72
C GLU A 38 -6.37 -6.23 7.17
N ALA A 39 -7.05 -5.46 8.03
CA ALA A 39 -7.77 -4.26 7.61
C ALA A 39 -6.83 -3.21 7.05
N GLN A 40 -5.66 -3.04 7.66
CA GLN A 40 -4.67 -2.08 7.19
C GLN A 40 -4.06 -2.49 5.85
N THR A 41 -3.82 -3.77 5.63
CA THR A 41 -3.34 -4.26 4.33
C THR A 41 -4.37 -3.96 3.24
N ARG A 42 -5.66 -4.23 3.50
CA ARG A 42 -6.73 -3.91 2.53
C ARG A 42 -6.77 -2.44 2.21
N ALA A 43 -6.68 -1.58 3.21
CA ALA A 43 -6.68 -0.13 2.99
C ALA A 43 -5.52 0.32 2.11
N CYS A 44 -4.31 -0.17 2.38
CA CYS A 44 -3.15 0.13 1.55
C CYS A 44 -3.35 -0.36 0.11
N MET A 45 -3.85 -1.58 -0.08
CA MET A 45 -4.07 -2.13 -1.41
C MET A 45 -5.13 -1.34 -2.20
N GLU A 46 -6.20 -0.92 -1.54
CA GLU A 46 -7.21 -0.08 -2.17
C GLU A 46 -6.64 1.27 -2.61
N HIS A 47 -5.77 1.87 -1.82
CA HIS A 47 -5.10 3.11 -2.19
C HIS A 47 -4.15 2.91 -3.37
N VAL A 48 -3.43 1.79 -3.42
CA VAL A 48 -2.60 1.45 -4.58
C VAL A 48 -3.46 1.30 -5.83
N GLU A 49 -4.60 0.60 -5.73
CA GLU A 49 -5.53 0.45 -6.85
C GLU A 49 -6.02 1.80 -7.37
N LYS A 50 -6.40 2.71 -6.47
CA LYS A 50 -6.85 4.06 -6.85
C LYS A 50 -5.74 4.85 -7.53
N ALA A 51 -4.52 4.78 -7.00
CA ALA A 51 -3.38 5.47 -7.59
C ALA A 51 -3.10 4.97 -9.01
N LEU A 52 -3.12 3.65 -9.21
CA LEU A 52 -2.96 3.05 -10.53
C LEU A 52 -4.08 3.46 -11.48
N ALA A 53 -5.32 3.43 -11.02
CA ALA A 53 -6.48 3.83 -11.84
C ALA A 53 -6.37 5.27 -12.31
N SER A 54 -5.79 6.16 -11.50
CA SER A 54 -5.62 7.58 -11.86
C SER A 54 -4.70 7.79 -13.08
N VAL A 55 -3.87 6.80 -13.40
CA VAL A 55 -2.99 6.83 -14.57
C VAL A 55 -3.33 5.73 -15.58
N GLY A 56 -4.53 5.18 -15.49
CA GLY A 56 -5.05 4.22 -16.47
C GLY A 56 -4.50 2.80 -16.33
N SER A 57 -4.05 2.39 -15.15
CA SER A 57 -3.49 1.07 -14.92
C SER A 57 -4.26 0.30 -13.85
N THR A 58 -3.84 -0.94 -13.61
CA THR A 58 -4.46 -1.86 -12.65
C THR A 58 -3.39 -2.68 -11.92
N LEU A 59 -3.80 -3.39 -10.87
CA LEU A 59 -2.92 -4.31 -10.13
C LEU A 59 -2.29 -5.39 -11.01
N GLY A 60 -2.98 -5.80 -12.08
CA GLY A 60 -2.45 -6.80 -13.01
C GLY A 60 -1.16 -6.39 -13.71
N HIS A 61 -0.84 -5.12 -13.74
CA HIS A 61 0.37 -4.59 -14.35
C HIS A 61 1.52 -4.36 -13.35
N VAL A 62 1.31 -4.64 -12.07
CA VAL A 62 2.36 -4.48 -11.06
C VAL A 62 3.39 -5.60 -11.21
N VAL A 63 4.66 -5.22 -11.29
CA VAL A 63 5.77 -6.17 -11.44
C VAL A 63 6.69 -6.20 -10.22
N LYS A 64 6.63 -5.18 -9.38
CA LYS A 64 7.45 -5.10 -8.16
C LYS A 64 6.67 -4.38 -7.06
N ALA A 65 6.74 -4.93 -5.86
CA ALA A 65 6.18 -4.31 -4.66
C ALA A 65 7.22 -4.30 -3.54
N MET A 66 7.16 -3.26 -2.73
CA MET A 66 7.94 -3.15 -1.50
C MET A 66 6.96 -2.99 -0.34
N VAL A 67 7.18 -3.71 0.73
CA VAL A 67 6.29 -3.67 1.90
C VAL A 67 7.12 -3.44 3.17
N TRP A 68 6.64 -2.55 4.01
CA TRP A 68 7.22 -2.27 5.32
C TRP A 68 6.20 -2.63 6.39
N LEU A 69 6.60 -3.49 7.33
CA LEU A 69 5.77 -3.89 8.47
C LEU A 69 6.46 -3.45 9.76
N THR A 70 5.68 -3.02 10.74
CA THR A 70 6.25 -2.64 12.04
C THR A 70 6.53 -3.84 12.94
N ASP A 71 5.86 -4.98 12.71
CA ASP A 71 5.99 -6.18 13.53
C ASP A 71 6.12 -7.41 12.63
N PRO A 72 7.22 -8.17 12.71
CA PRO A 72 7.37 -9.39 11.92
C PRO A 72 6.31 -10.46 12.23
N ASN A 73 5.67 -10.42 13.39
CA ASN A 73 4.58 -11.33 13.71
C ASN A 73 3.33 -11.11 12.86
N ASP A 74 3.21 -9.95 12.22
CA ASP A 74 2.10 -9.65 11.33
C ASP A 74 2.29 -10.22 9.91
N PHE A 75 3.44 -10.79 9.61
CA PHE A 75 3.77 -11.22 8.25
C PHE A 75 2.77 -12.24 7.70
N THR A 76 2.42 -13.27 8.45
CA THR A 76 1.54 -14.33 7.94
C THR A 76 0.15 -13.80 7.59
N ALA A 77 -0.46 -13.01 8.48
CA ALA A 77 -1.78 -12.43 8.23
C ALA A 77 -1.73 -11.41 7.08
N PHE A 78 -0.69 -10.57 7.04
CA PHE A 78 -0.46 -9.67 5.91
C PHE A 78 -0.38 -10.46 4.60
N ASN A 79 0.45 -11.48 4.55
CA ASN A 79 0.69 -12.24 3.33
C ASN A 79 -0.58 -12.91 2.80
N THR A 80 -1.40 -13.45 3.68
CA THR A 80 -2.68 -14.05 3.30
C THR A 80 -3.60 -13.02 2.65
N THR A 81 -3.72 -11.84 3.24
CA THR A 81 -4.56 -10.76 2.72
C THR A 81 -4.01 -10.23 1.39
N TYR A 82 -2.72 -9.97 1.33
CA TYR A 82 -2.02 -9.49 0.12
C TYR A 82 -2.19 -10.47 -1.05
N ALA A 83 -2.08 -11.77 -0.80
CA ALA A 83 -2.20 -12.78 -1.85
C ALA A 83 -3.54 -12.73 -2.57
N GLY A 84 -4.60 -12.30 -1.90
CA GLY A 84 -5.92 -12.16 -2.50
C GLY A 84 -5.99 -11.09 -3.61
N TYR A 85 -5.06 -10.16 -3.63
CA TYR A 85 -4.99 -9.10 -4.65
C TYR A 85 -4.15 -9.49 -5.87
N PHE A 86 -3.32 -10.53 -5.76
CA PHE A 86 -2.41 -10.95 -6.84
C PHE A 86 -2.51 -12.45 -7.07
N ARG A 87 -3.70 -12.91 -7.49
CA ARG A 87 -3.99 -14.36 -7.62
C ARG A 87 -3.33 -15.00 -8.82
N ASP A 88 -3.27 -14.29 -9.96
CA ASP A 88 -2.80 -14.87 -11.20
C ASP A 88 -1.29 -14.82 -11.34
N ARG A 89 -0.74 -13.62 -11.12
CA ARG A 89 0.69 -13.40 -11.26
C ARG A 89 1.16 -12.43 -10.19
N PRO A 90 1.65 -12.93 -9.05
CA PRO A 90 2.18 -12.05 -8.03
C PRO A 90 3.43 -11.31 -8.52
N PRO A 91 3.56 -10.03 -8.18
CA PRO A 91 4.78 -9.28 -8.49
C PRO A 91 5.96 -9.78 -7.67
N THR A 92 7.16 -9.41 -8.06
CA THR A 92 8.32 -9.55 -7.17
C THR A 92 8.07 -8.69 -5.93
N ARG A 93 8.60 -9.10 -4.79
CA ARG A 93 8.33 -8.40 -3.54
C ARG A 93 9.52 -8.47 -2.59
N ALA A 94 9.76 -7.39 -1.87
CA ALA A 94 10.54 -7.40 -0.64
C ALA A 94 9.63 -6.95 0.50
N THR A 95 9.71 -7.64 1.64
CA THR A 95 8.97 -7.30 2.85
C THR A 95 9.98 -7.11 3.98
N VAL A 96 10.00 -5.95 4.58
CA VAL A 96 11.00 -5.59 5.60
C VAL A 96 10.33 -5.03 6.84
N GLY A 97 11.00 -5.17 7.98
CA GLY A 97 10.58 -4.56 9.23
C GLY A 97 11.10 -3.13 9.31
N SER A 98 10.27 -2.22 9.78
CA SER A 98 10.63 -0.81 9.91
C SER A 98 9.70 -0.08 10.87
N THR A 99 10.13 1.07 11.37
CA THR A 99 9.21 2.04 11.94
C THR A 99 8.52 2.78 10.79
N LEU A 100 7.32 3.27 11.05
CA LEU A 100 6.54 4.04 10.07
C LEU A 100 6.29 5.45 10.61
N MET A 101 6.07 6.39 9.68
CA MET A 101 5.97 7.81 10.03
C MET A 101 4.65 8.19 10.71
N VAL A 102 3.66 7.31 10.71
CA VAL A 102 2.35 7.59 11.29
C VAL A 102 2.06 6.62 12.42
N ALA A 103 1.74 7.15 13.59
CA ALA A 103 1.42 6.33 14.76
C ALA A 103 0.19 5.45 14.47
N GLY A 104 0.27 4.20 14.87
CA GLY A 104 -0.80 3.23 14.67
C GLY A 104 -0.75 2.48 13.34
N ALA A 105 0.05 2.92 12.37
CA ALA A 105 0.25 2.19 11.13
C ALA A 105 1.11 0.95 11.38
N LEU A 106 0.63 -0.20 10.90
CA LEU A 106 1.33 -1.49 10.97
C LEU A 106 2.00 -1.84 9.65
N ILE A 107 1.59 -1.18 8.59
CA ILE A 107 2.03 -1.44 7.22
C ILE A 107 2.06 -0.14 6.41
#